data_f7dcb1c5f57582b7104c98d8282e9652
#
_entry.id   f7dcb1c5f57582b7104c98d8282e9652
#
_cell.length_a   1.000
_cell.length_b   1.000
_cell.length_c   1.000
_cell.angle_alpha   90.00
_cell.angle_beta   90.00
_cell.angle_gamma   90.00
#
_symmetry.space_group_name_H-M   'P 1'
#
loop_
_entity.id
_entity.type
_entity.pdbx_description
1 polymer ?
#
loop_
_entity_poly.entity_id
_entity_poly.type
_entity_poly.pdbx_seq_one_letter_code
_entity_poly.pdbx_strand_id
1 'polypeptide(L)'
;MKATSILSIIASAAALLLTASSCNKEENPAKPTVTLTEVGHDNSKTAEPGEDLHLEADILAEGQIKRIDVEIHLEDGDYEIEKSYTEGKYIGVKNVEFHEHIDIPADAPLGEYHLHFTVTDQKGQTTTAETHLDVVEDDGHDHEHEHED
;
A
#
# COMPACT_ATOMS: atom_id res chain seq x y z
N MET A 1 17.36 -53.24 -75.93
CA MET A 1 15.91 -53.35 -76.08
C MET A 1 15.23 -52.96 -74.83
N LYS A 2 14.48 -51.92 -74.84
CA LYS A 2 13.48 -51.41 -73.92
C LYS A 2 13.84 -51.26 -72.47
N ALA A 3 14.28 -50.07 -72.15
CA ALA A 3 14.28 -49.49 -70.79
C ALA A 3 12.85 -49.09 -70.42
N THR A 4 12.40 -49.48 -69.27
CA THR A 4 11.17 -48.91 -68.68
C THR A 4 11.56 -48.15 -67.43
N SER A 5 11.49 -46.83 -67.53
CA SER A 5 11.63 -45.89 -66.42
C SER A 5 10.41 -45.99 -65.53
N ILE A 6 10.66 -46.24 -64.27
CA ILE A 6 9.64 -46.11 -63.25
C ILE A 6 9.89 -44.78 -62.53
N LEU A 7 8.99 -43.84 -62.69
CA LEU A 7 8.96 -42.54 -62.10
C LEU A 7 8.38 -42.69 -60.65
N SER A 8 9.22 -42.59 -59.64
CA SER A 8 8.76 -42.52 -58.25
C SER A 8 8.35 -41.12 -57.91
N ILE A 9 7.08 -40.92 -57.68
CA ILE A 9 6.53 -39.66 -57.14
C ILE A 9 6.60 -39.77 -55.64
N ILE A 10 7.50 -38.98 -55.01
CA ILE A 10 7.57 -38.76 -53.58
C ILE A 10 6.61 -37.63 -53.24
N ALA A 11 5.49 -37.99 -52.62
CA ALA A 11 4.58 -37.00 -52.05
C ALA A 11 5.10 -36.54 -50.69
N SER A 12 5.67 -35.37 -50.62
CA SER A 12 6.05 -34.75 -49.35
C SER A 12 4.82 -34.15 -48.68
N ALA A 13 4.33 -34.82 -47.65
CA ALA A 13 3.32 -34.26 -46.74
C ALA A 13 4.01 -33.28 -45.78
N ALA A 14 3.86 -31.98 -46.06
CA ALA A 14 4.25 -30.93 -45.11
C ALA A 14 3.21 -30.86 -43.98
N ALA A 15 3.56 -31.41 -42.81
CA ALA A 15 2.79 -31.22 -41.62
C ALA A 15 3.01 -29.81 -41.06
N LEU A 16 2.01 -28.95 -41.25
CA LEU A 16 1.98 -27.62 -40.63
C LEU A 16 1.69 -27.78 -39.12
N LEU A 17 2.72 -27.72 -38.31
CA LEU A 17 2.59 -27.62 -36.85
C LEU A 17 2.13 -26.17 -36.54
N LEU A 18 0.83 -26.02 -36.35
CA LEU A 18 0.27 -24.82 -35.71
C LEU A 18 0.63 -24.86 -34.21
N THR A 19 1.73 -24.19 -33.85
CA THR A 19 1.99 -23.86 -32.46
C THR A 19 1.00 -22.80 -32.04
N ALA A 20 -0.08 -23.19 -31.40
CA ALA A 20 -0.93 -22.29 -30.67
C ALA A 20 -0.09 -21.70 -29.51
N SER A 21 0.47 -20.51 -29.73
CA SER A 21 0.98 -19.70 -28.65
C SER A 21 -0.21 -19.32 -27.77
N SER A 22 -0.44 -20.11 -26.73
CA SER A 22 -1.32 -19.74 -25.64
C SER A 22 -0.64 -18.58 -24.92
N CYS A 23 -0.98 -17.35 -25.28
CA CYS A 23 -0.74 -16.19 -24.44
C CYS A 23 -1.61 -16.35 -23.20
N ASN A 24 -1.09 -17.00 -22.17
CA ASN A 24 -1.61 -16.84 -20.84
C ASN A 24 -1.35 -15.35 -20.47
N LYS A 25 -2.36 -14.50 -20.64
CA LYS A 25 -2.41 -13.24 -19.93
C LYS A 25 -2.51 -13.64 -18.46
N GLU A 26 -1.38 -13.58 -17.75
CA GLU A 26 -1.42 -13.52 -16.29
C GLU A 26 -2.23 -12.27 -15.99
N GLU A 27 -3.48 -12.44 -15.60
CA GLU A 27 -4.30 -11.34 -15.11
C GLU A 27 -3.62 -10.85 -13.84
N ASN A 28 -3.06 -9.63 -13.89
CA ASN A 28 -2.54 -9.00 -12.69
C ASN A 28 -3.70 -8.88 -11.70
N PRO A 29 -3.49 -9.18 -10.42
CA PRO A 29 -4.50 -8.95 -9.40
C PRO A 29 -4.93 -7.48 -9.40
N ALA A 30 -6.09 -7.18 -8.86
CA ALA A 30 -6.53 -5.80 -8.67
C ALA A 30 -5.51 -5.03 -7.82
N LYS A 31 -5.37 -3.73 -8.10
CA LYS A 31 -4.56 -2.85 -7.24
C LYS A 31 -5.04 -2.89 -5.80
N PRO A 32 -4.17 -2.69 -4.82
CA PRO A 32 -4.58 -2.54 -3.44
C PRO A 32 -5.69 -1.49 -3.28
N THR A 33 -6.59 -1.72 -2.34
CA THR A 33 -7.51 -0.70 -1.85
C THR A 33 -7.16 -0.37 -0.41
N VAL A 34 -7.25 0.91 -0.06
CA VAL A 34 -6.93 1.44 1.26
C VAL A 34 -8.04 2.38 1.69
N THR A 35 -8.53 2.19 2.91
CA THR A 35 -9.49 3.10 3.54
C THR A 35 -8.95 3.49 4.90
N LEU A 36 -8.61 4.75 5.12
CA LEU A 36 -8.26 5.26 6.44
C LEU A 36 -9.52 5.25 7.30
N THR A 37 -9.51 4.51 8.39
CA THR A 37 -10.66 4.34 9.29
C THR A 37 -10.57 5.24 10.50
N GLU A 38 -9.34 5.47 11.00
CA GLU A 38 -9.10 6.39 12.10
C GLU A 38 -7.75 7.11 11.92
N VAL A 39 -7.74 8.43 12.09
CA VAL A 39 -6.54 9.28 12.08
C VAL A 39 -6.62 10.22 13.27
N GLY A 40 -5.71 10.07 14.22
CA GLY A 40 -5.80 10.68 15.54
C GLY A 40 -6.84 9.99 16.43
N HIS A 41 -6.77 10.24 17.71
CA HIS A 41 -7.71 9.67 18.68
C HIS A 41 -9.15 10.10 18.36
N ASP A 42 -10.08 9.13 18.35
CA ASP A 42 -11.49 9.35 17.95
C ASP A 42 -11.65 9.98 16.54
N ASN A 43 -10.70 9.71 15.64
CA ASN A 43 -10.64 10.27 14.29
C ASN A 43 -10.60 11.82 14.26
N SER A 44 -9.96 12.40 15.26
CA SER A 44 -9.83 13.86 15.42
C SER A 44 -9.06 14.53 14.29
N LYS A 45 -8.17 13.78 13.61
CA LYS A 45 -7.20 14.28 12.64
C LYS A 45 -6.27 15.34 13.23
N THR A 46 -5.96 15.16 14.53
CA THR A 46 -4.99 15.98 15.25
C THR A 46 -3.89 15.11 15.86
N ALA A 47 -2.73 15.69 16.02
CA ALA A 47 -1.60 15.11 16.73
C ALA A 47 -0.89 16.18 17.56
N GLU A 48 -0.08 15.76 18.52
CA GLU A 48 0.66 16.65 19.42
C GLU A 48 2.15 16.34 19.37
N PRO A 49 3.03 17.36 19.36
CA PRO A 49 4.46 17.13 19.39
C PRO A 49 4.88 16.37 20.66
N GLY A 50 5.64 15.28 20.48
CA GLY A 50 6.11 14.44 21.58
C GLY A 50 5.17 13.30 21.97
N GLU A 51 3.97 13.26 21.40
CA GLU A 51 3.00 12.20 21.57
C GLU A 51 2.95 11.27 20.34
N ASP A 52 2.05 10.31 20.34
CA ASP A 52 1.84 9.41 19.21
C ASP A 52 0.52 9.69 18.49
N LEU A 53 0.55 9.54 17.18
CA LEU A 53 -0.63 9.57 16.33
C LEU A 53 -1.21 8.16 16.20
N HIS A 54 -2.44 7.97 16.66
CA HIS A 54 -3.21 6.76 16.40
C HIS A 54 -3.61 6.69 14.92
N LEU A 55 -3.30 5.60 14.24
CA LEU A 55 -3.58 5.44 12.80
C LEU A 55 -4.14 4.06 12.50
N GLU A 56 -5.34 4.03 11.92
CA GLU A 56 -5.99 2.81 11.46
C GLU A 56 -6.38 2.89 9.99
N ALA A 57 -6.26 1.75 9.30
CA ALA A 57 -6.67 1.62 7.92
C ALA A 57 -7.10 0.18 7.58
N ASP A 58 -8.15 0.04 6.78
CA ASP A 58 -8.50 -1.21 6.15
C ASP A 58 -7.77 -1.37 4.82
N ILE A 59 -7.06 -2.48 4.64
CA ILE A 59 -6.29 -2.78 3.44
C ILE A 59 -6.76 -4.08 2.80
N LEU A 60 -7.05 -4.03 1.50
CA LEU A 60 -7.27 -5.20 0.65
C LEU A 60 -6.27 -5.17 -0.51
N ALA A 61 -5.39 -6.17 -0.58
CA ALA A 61 -4.38 -6.31 -1.62
C ALA A 61 -4.38 -7.74 -2.18
N GLU A 62 -5.10 -7.99 -3.27
CA GLU A 62 -5.17 -9.32 -3.90
C GLU A 62 -3.78 -9.86 -4.28
N GLY A 63 -2.86 -8.97 -4.65
CA GLY A 63 -1.45 -9.26 -4.95
C GLY A 63 -0.56 -9.46 -3.72
N GLN A 64 -1.11 -9.50 -2.51
CA GLN A 64 -0.42 -9.53 -1.22
C GLN A 64 0.42 -8.27 -0.94
N ILE A 65 0.35 -7.77 0.28
CA ILE A 65 1.09 -6.58 0.70
C ILE A 65 2.59 -6.87 0.70
N LYS A 66 3.36 -6.02 0.03
CA LYS A 66 4.82 -6.03 0.03
C LYS A 66 5.39 -4.97 0.96
N ARG A 67 4.74 -3.80 1.02
CA ARG A 67 5.22 -2.63 1.76
C ARG A 67 4.06 -1.70 2.08
N ILE A 68 4.12 -1.08 3.24
CA ILE A 68 3.26 0.03 3.64
C ILE A 68 4.17 1.19 4.01
N ASP A 69 3.89 2.37 3.47
CA ASP A 69 4.58 3.62 3.78
C ASP A 69 3.59 4.63 4.33
N VAL A 70 3.94 5.25 5.44
CA VAL A 70 3.24 6.39 6.03
C VAL A 70 4.17 7.59 5.93
N GLU A 71 3.75 8.62 5.26
CA GLU A 71 4.44 9.90 5.11
C GLU A 71 3.53 11.01 5.66
N ILE A 72 4.06 11.82 6.55
CA ILE A 72 3.36 12.96 7.14
C ILE A 72 4.24 14.18 6.95
N HIS A 73 3.84 15.11 6.08
CA HIS A 73 4.65 16.28 5.77
C HIS A 73 3.90 17.58 6.03
N LEU A 74 4.63 18.58 6.53
CA LEU A 74 4.11 19.93 6.77
C LEU A 74 3.70 20.58 5.44
N GLU A 75 2.48 21.14 5.35
CA GLU A 75 1.96 21.72 4.11
C GLU A 75 2.83 22.87 3.62
N ASP A 76 3.22 23.76 4.53
CA ASP A 76 4.05 24.93 4.23
C ASP A 76 5.45 24.81 4.85
N GLY A 77 6.22 23.78 4.45
CA GLY A 77 7.58 23.60 4.96
C GLY A 77 8.26 22.31 4.50
N ASP A 78 9.46 22.06 5.03
CA ASP A 78 10.29 20.91 4.68
C ASP A 78 10.28 19.81 5.77
N TYR A 79 9.40 19.94 6.78
CA TYR A 79 9.33 18.96 7.87
C TYR A 79 8.52 17.74 7.47
N GLU A 80 9.10 16.57 7.70
CA GLU A 80 8.53 15.30 7.27
C GLU A 80 8.78 14.18 8.31
N ILE A 81 7.79 13.33 8.49
CA ILE A 81 7.85 12.11 9.29
C ILE A 81 7.55 10.94 8.37
N GLU A 82 8.48 9.99 8.28
CA GLU A 82 8.33 8.80 7.46
C GLU A 82 8.35 7.53 8.32
N LYS A 83 7.45 6.59 8.01
CA LYS A 83 7.43 5.25 8.58
C LYS A 83 7.17 4.22 7.50
N SER A 84 8.02 3.19 7.43
CA SER A 84 7.87 2.09 6.46
C SER A 84 7.76 0.74 7.16
N TYR A 85 6.84 -0.09 6.66
CA TYR A 85 6.64 -1.47 7.10
C TYR A 85 6.96 -2.39 5.93
N THR A 86 8.07 -3.13 6.03
CA THR A 86 8.57 -4.04 4.98
C THR A 86 8.65 -5.48 5.45
N GLU A 87 8.34 -5.73 6.73
CA GLU A 87 8.34 -7.02 7.39
C GLU A 87 7.26 -7.07 8.48
N GLY A 88 7.02 -8.25 9.05
CA GLY A 88 6.09 -8.43 10.17
C GLY A 88 4.66 -8.73 9.73
N LYS A 89 3.70 -8.45 10.64
CA LYS A 89 2.30 -8.91 10.56
C LYS A 89 1.51 -8.43 9.34
N TYR A 90 1.90 -7.32 8.74
CA TYR A 90 1.21 -6.72 7.60
C TYR A 90 1.69 -7.24 6.24
N ILE A 91 2.86 -7.88 6.19
CA ILE A 91 3.51 -8.23 4.92
C ILE A 91 3.16 -9.66 4.50
N GLY A 92 2.90 -9.84 3.19
CA GLY A 92 2.55 -11.14 2.60
C GLY A 92 1.10 -11.55 2.78
N VAL A 93 0.27 -10.70 3.38
CA VAL A 93 -1.18 -10.94 3.56
C VAL A 93 -1.99 -10.18 2.51
N LYS A 94 -3.25 -10.60 2.29
CA LYS A 94 -4.16 -9.95 1.33
C LYS A 94 -5.07 -8.94 1.98
N ASN A 95 -5.57 -9.25 3.17
CA ASN A 95 -6.48 -8.40 3.92
C ASN A 95 -5.91 -8.19 5.29
N VAL A 96 -5.88 -6.96 5.73
CA VAL A 96 -5.46 -6.63 7.09
C VAL A 96 -6.04 -5.30 7.52
N GLU A 97 -6.39 -5.22 8.79
CA GLU A 97 -6.62 -3.99 9.51
C GLU A 97 -5.24 -3.51 10.01
N PHE A 98 -4.82 -2.37 9.52
CA PHE A 98 -3.61 -1.69 9.98
C PHE A 98 -3.97 -0.89 11.22
N HIS A 99 -3.22 -1.08 12.30
CA HIS A 99 -3.39 -0.37 13.54
C HIS A 99 -2.01 -0.14 14.16
N GLU A 100 -1.57 1.09 14.15
CA GLU A 100 -0.27 1.50 14.68
C GLU A 100 -0.36 2.90 15.32
N HIS A 101 0.61 3.16 16.17
CA HIS A 101 0.88 4.45 16.78
C HIS A 101 2.17 5.01 16.15
N ILE A 102 2.08 6.18 15.56
CA ILE A 102 3.20 6.85 14.89
C ILE A 102 3.73 7.95 15.80
N ASP A 103 4.96 7.81 16.26
CA ASP A 103 5.60 8.83 17.12
C ASP A 103 5.68 10.17 16.36
N ILE A 104 5.17 11.23 16.97
CA ILE A 104 5.33 12.59 16.52
C ILE A 104 6.49 13.21 17.29
N PRO A 105 7.61 13.57 16.63
CA PRO A 105 8.74 14.16 17.34
C PRO A 105 8.38 15.41 18.14
N ALA A 106 9.03 15.57 19.30
CA ALA A 106 8.76 16.72 20.18
C ALA A 106 9.10 18.08 19.56
N ASP A 107 9.90 18.08 18.49
CA ASP A 107 10.29 19.27 17.71
C ASP A 107 9.46 19.45 16.46
N ALA A 108 8.39 18.66 16.27
CA ALA A 108 7.49 18.82 15.13
C ALA A 108 6.84 20.21 15.16
N PRO A 109 6.95 21.00 14.08
CA PRO A 109 6.28 22.28 13.99
C PRO A 109 4.76 22.16 14.10
N LEU A 110 4.12 23.11 14.75
CA LEU A 110 2.66 23.21 14.73
C LEU A 110 2.17 23.66 13.34
N GLY A 111 1.04 23.13 12.90
CA GLY A 111 0.44 23.51 11.63
C GLY A 111 -0.30 22.38 10.94
N GLU A 112 -0.69 22.65 9.69
CA GLU A 112 -1.37 21.70 8.83
C GLU A 112 -0.36 20.78 8.14
N TYR A 113 -0.66 19.48 8.16
CA TYR A 113 0.13 18.42 7.52
C TYR A 113 -0.73 17.63 6.56
N HIS A 114 -0.11 17.03 5.57
CA HIS A 114 -0.68 15.99 4.73
C HIS A 114 -0.16 14.64 5.17
N LEU A 115 -1.08 13.69 5.37
CA LEU A 115 -0.76 12.29 5.61
C LEU A 115 -1.03 11.49 4.34
N HIS A 116 -0.02 10.78 3.87
CA HIS A 116 -0.09 9.84 2.76
C HIS A 116 0.14 8.42 3.29
N PHE A 117 -0.82 7.55 3.06
CA PHE A 117 -0.75 6.14 3.42
C PHE A 117 -0.69 5.30 2.14
N THR A 118 0.48 4.78 1.82
CA THR A 118 0.74 4.07 0.56
C THR A 118 0.93 2.59 0.79
N VAL A 119 0.18 1.77 0.07
CA VAL A 119 0.33 0.31 0.05
C VAL A 119 0.87 -0.12 -1.30
N THR A 120 1.94 -0.91 -1.27
CA THR A 120 2.53 -1.56 -2.44
C THR A 120 2.34 -3.07 -2.34
N ASP A 121 1.84 -3.71 -3.39
CA ASP A 121 1.70 -5.16 -3.45
C ASP A 121 2.95 -5.87 -4.00
N GLN A 122 2.95 -7.22 -3.99
CA GLN A 122 4.06 -8.04 -4.50
C GLN A 122 4.23 -7.91 -6.02
N LYS A 123 3.23 -7.40 -6.74
CA LYS A 123 3.29 -7.13 -8.19
C LYS A 123 3.82 -5.72 -8.49
N GLY A 124 4.07 -4.91 -7.47
CA GLY A 124 4.54 -3.54 -7.59
C GLY A 124 3.44 -2.52 -7.87
N GLN A 125 2.17 -2.91 -7.71
CA GLN A 125 1.04 -1.99 -7.82
C GLN A 125 0.89 -1.21 -6.52
N THR A 126 0.61 0.08 -6.61
CA THR A 126 0.48 0.99 -5.47
C THR A 126 -0.87 1.66 -5.41
N THR A 127 -1.31 1.95 -4.19
CA THR A 127 -2.46 2.81 -3.90
C THR A 127 -2.14 3.66 -2.69
N THR A 128 -2.44 4.95 -2.77
CA THR A 128 -2.26 5.91 -1.69
C THR A 128 -3.61 6.44 -1.24
N ALA A 129 -3.87 6.41 0.07
CA ALA A 129 -4.94 7.15 0.72
C ALA A 129 -4.34 8.39 1.39
N GLU A 130 -5.05 9.51 1.32
CA GLU A 130 -4.56 10.81 1.79
C GLU A 130 -5.57 11.47 2.72
N THR A 131 -5.08 12.21 3.69
CA THR A 131 -5.90 13.07 4.55
C THR A 131 -5.08 14.24 5.10
N HIS A 132 -5.76 15.27 5.59
CA HIS A 132 -5.15 16.34 6.37
C HIS A 132 -5.00 15.90 7.83
N LEU A 133 -4.00 16.44 8.49
CA LEU A 133 -3.68 16.27 9.89
C LEU A 133 -3.20 17.59 10.47
N ASP A 134 -3.73 18.01 11.60
CA ASP A 134 -3.27 19.20 12.31
C ASP A 134 -2.36 18.81 13.47
N VAL A 135 -1.14 19.34 13.50
CA VAL A 135 -0.26 19.24 14.66
C VAL A 135 -0.50 20.46 15.54
N VAL A 136 -1.05 20.23 16.74
CA VAL A 136 -1.51 21.26 17.68
C VAL A 136 -0.79 21.13 19.02
N GLU A 137 -0.80 22.21 19.82
CA GLU A 137 -0.34 22.12 21.21
C GLU A 137 -1.34 21.34 22.05
N ASP A 138 -0.83 20.62 23.07
CA ASP A 138 -1.65 20.03 24.12
C ASP A 138 -2.43 21.15 24.85
N ASP A 139 -3.73 21.22 24.67
CA ASP A 139 -4.61 22.19 25.32
C ASP A 139 -4.81 21.90 26.82
N GLY A 140 -3.98 21.02 27.39
CA GLY A 140 -3.93 20.73 28.83
C GLY A 140 -5.32 20.59 29.43
N HIS A 141 -6.08 19.57 29.04
CA HIS A 141 -7.27 19.19 29.77
C HIS A 141 -6.85 18.67 31.16
N ASP A 142 -6.62 19.61 32.10
CA ASP A 142 -6.59 19.34 33.52
C ASP A 142 -7.87 18.59 33.90
N HIS A 143 -7.77 17.29 34.00
CA HIS A 143 -8.75 16.49 34.73
C HIS A 143 -8.60 16.86 36.20
N GLU A 144 -9.23 17.95 36.62
CA GLU A 144 -9.47 18.25 38.01
C GLU A 144 -10.27 17.07 38.60
N HIS A 145 -9.57 16.15 39.21
CA HIS A 145 -10.18 15.23 40.16
C HIS A 145 -10.63 16.04 41.35
N GLU A 146 -11.87 16.52 41.33
CA GLU A 146 -12.53 16.95 42.55
C GLU A 146 -12.64 15.77 43.48
N HIS A 147 -11.75 15.73 44.49
CA HIS A 147 -11.93 14.93 45.68
C HIS A 147 -12.94 15.68 46.56
N GLU A 148 -14.20 15.28 46.49
CA GLU A 148 -15.14 15.61 47.55
C GLU A 148 -14.85 14.71 48.75
N ASP A 149 -14.52 15.35 49.91
CA ASP A 149 -14.52 14.75 51.24
C ASP A 149 -15.93 14.47 51.74
#